data_22e2a432d27998fbc84c102f16f8b1bb
#
_entry.id   22e2a432d27998fbc84c102f16f8b1bb
#
_cell.length_a   1.000
_cell.length_b   1.000
_cell.length_c   1.000
_cell.angle_alpha   90.00
_cell.angle_beta   90.00
_cell.angle_gamma   90.00
#
_symmetry.space_group_name_H-M   'P 1'
#
loop_
_entity.id
_entity.type
_entity.pdbx_description
1 polymer ?
#
loop_
_entity_poly.entity_id
_entity_poly.type
_entity_poly.pdbx_seq_one_letter_code
_entity_poly.pdbx_strand_id
1 'polypeptide(L)'
;MKNNFFYLLLALSLFAQSENATLTVYKDGTALIKQPVSWSIPSGYSTITWDNLPDGIHRDTPFLNLKSVDIISQRFNESVFSTKDYFNSLRGENIQVKPKDGKVAKGILLELNSKVITIMHHSGIMSFNRLELEYIGSKNKEIELPNIKPYLSWDLASQSKKNVEGELVYKSSNFSWTTVYRLKMINESKGELIAEAVITNSSD
;
A
#
# COMPACT_ATOMS: atom_id res chain seq x y z
N MET A 1 -40.68 -10.02 26.09
CA MET A 1 -39.56 -10.81 25.51
C MET A 1 -39.05 -10.09 24.27
N LYS A 2 -37.89 -9.43 24.36
CA LYS A 2 -37.26 -8.70 23.25
C LYS A 2 -36.14 -9.59 22.68
N ASN A 3 -36.34 -10.08 21.46
CA ASN A 3 -35.32 -10.81 20.74
C ASN A 3 -34.29 -9.82 20.19
N ASN A 4 -33.09 -9.82 20.75
CA ASN A 4 -31.92 -9.17 20.15
C ASN A 4 -31.35 -10.10 19.08
N PHE A 5 -31.52 -9.73 17.80
CA PHE A 5 -30.85 -10.34 16.69
C PHE A 5 -29.44 -9.72 16.58
N PHE A 6 -28.45 -10.50 16.96
CA PHE A 6 -27.04 -10.17 16.82
C PHE A 6 -26.64 -10.45 15.38
N TYR A 7 -26.48 -9.42 14.55
CA TYR A 7 -25.86 -9.56 13.22
C TYR A 7 -24.35 -9.68 13.38
N LEU A 8 -23.86 -10.92 13.30
CA LEU A 8 -22.44 -11.22 13.18
C LEU A 8 -22.00 -10.90 11.73
N LEU A 9 -21.41 -9.73 11.52
CA LEU A 9 -20.72 -9.38 10.27
C LEU A 9 -19.43 -10.19 10.20
N LEU A 10 -19.47 -11.36 9.54
CA LEU A 10 -18.29 -12.11 9.17
C LEU A 10 -17.67 -11.42 7.94
N ALA A 11 -16.68 -10.56 8.15
CA ALA A 11 -15.78 -10.12 7.10
C ALA A 11 -14.86 -11.30 6.74
N LEU A 12 -15.28 -12.12 5.78
CA LEU A 12 -14.39 -13.10 5.14
C LEU A 12 -13.48 -12.35 4.17
N SER A 13 -12.30 -11.96 4.65
CA SER A 13 -11.18 -11.62 3.78
C SER A 13 -10.66 -12.91 3.15
N LEU A 14 -11.19 -13.26 1.99
CA LEU A 14 -10.64 -14.29 1.12
C LEU A 14 -9.35 -13.75 0.49
N PHE A 15 -8.22 -14.01 1.13
CA PHE A 15 -6.90 -13.90 0.49
C PHE A 15 -6.77 -15.07 -0.50
N ALA A 16 -7.20 -14.87 -1.72
CA ALA A 16 -6.78 -15.73 -2.83
C ALA A 16 -5.35 -15.29 -3.21
N GLN A 17 -4.36 -15.82 -2.53
CA GLN A 17 -2.97 -15.73 -2.95
C GLN A 17 -2.82 -16.59 -4.20
N SER A 18 -2.71 -15.96 -5.37
CA SER A 18 -2.43 -16.66 -6.61
C SER A 18 -0.96 -17.11 -6.60
N GLU A 19 -0.72 -18.40 -6.45
CA GLU A 19 0.62 -19.00 -6.41
C GLU A 19 1.37 -18.99 -7.75
N ASN A 20 0.77 -18.48 -8.84
CA ASN A 20 1.29 -18.62 -10.21
C ASN A 20 1.51 -17.29 -10.94
N ALA A 21 2.18 -16.33 -10.30
CA ALA A 21 2.60 -15.13 -11.02
C ALA A 21 3.68 -15.46 -12.08
N THR A 22 3.53 -14.92 -13.28
CA THR A 22 4.56 -15.01 -14.34
C THR A 22 5.43 -13.77 -14.30
N LEU A 23 6.73 -13.97 -14.32
CA LEU A 23 7.73 -12.91 -14.27
C LEU A 23 8.58 -12.92 -15.54
N THR A 24 8.67 -11.77 -16.22
CA THR A 24 9.61 -11.55 -17.33
C THR A 24 10.61 -10.47 -16.91
N VAL A 25 11.86 -10.86 -16.66
CA VAL A 25 12.91 -9.95 -16.21
C VAL A 25 13.70 -9.42 -17.40
N TYR A 26 13.84 -8.09 -17.48
CA TYR A 26 14.60 -7.40 -18.51
C TYR A 26 16.00 -7.02 -18.02
N LYS A 27 16.92 -6.75 -18.98
CA LYS A 27 18.29 -6.35 -18.66
C LYS A 27 18.42 -4.94 -18.07
N ASP A 28 17.40 -4.11 -18.22
CA ASP A 28 17.35 -2.74 -17.71
C ASP A 28 17.00 -2.65 -16.21
N GLY A 29 16.91 -3.77 -15.53
CA GLY A 29 16.57 -3.81 -14.10
C GLY A 29 15.08 -3.82 -13.81
N THR A 30 14.23 -3.96 -14.84
CA THR A 30 12.79 -4.04 -14.70
C THR A 30 12.28 -5.47 -14.90
N ALA A 31 11.08 -5.73 -14.39
CA ALA A 31 10.32 -6.94 -14.69
C ALA A 31 8.88 -6.62 -15.06
N LEU A 32 8.31 -7.38 -16.00
CA LEU A 32 6.88 -7.45 -16.24
C LEU A 32 6.31 -8.58 -15.39
N ILE A 33 5.37 -8.23 -14.53
CA ILE A 33 4.68 -9.16 -13.65
C ILE A 33 3.27 -9.35 -14.17
N LYS A 34 2.85 -10.60 -14.32
CA LYS A 34 1.49 -11.01 -14.66
C LYS A 34 0.98 -11.88 -13.54
N GLN A 35 -0.04 -11.41 -12.86
CA GLN A 35 -0.59 -12.05 -11.68
C GLN A 35 -2.05 -12.42 -11.92
N PRO A 36 -2.40 -13.70 -11.92
CA PRO A 36 -3.79 -14.13 -11.95
C PRO A 36 -4.54 -13.60 -10.73
N VAL A 37 -5.77 -13.15 -10.94
CA VAL A 37 -6.66 -12.68 -9.87
C VAL A 37 -8.01 -13.35 -9.99
N SER A 38 -8.63 -13.60 -8.83
CA SER A 38 -9.97 -14.17 -8.75
C SER A 38 -10.74 -13.47 -7.65
N TRP A 39 -11.87 -12.86 -8.00
CA TRP A 39 -12.69 -12.09 -7.06
C TRP A 39 -14.17 -12.42 -7.16
N SER A 40 -14.88 -12.30 -6.04
CA SER A 40 -16.34 -12.33 -6.02
C SER A 40 -16.88 -10.91 -6.11
N ILE A 41 -17.45 -10.56 -7.27
CA ILE A 41 -17.98 -9.23 -7.55
C ILE A 41 -19.48 -9.21 -7.28
N PRO A 42 -20.00 -8.28 -6.45
CA PRO A 42 -21.44 -8.15 -6.24
C PRO A 42 -22.16 -7.61 -7.47
N SER A 43 -23.47 -7.68 -7.48
CA SER A 43 -24.31 -6.98 -8.48
C SER A 43 -24.27 -5.46 -8.23
N GLY A 44 -24.27 -4.68 -9.31
CA GLY A 44 -24.21 -3.22 -9.26
C GLY A 44 -22.78 -2.68 -9.29
N TYR A 45 -22.61 -1.52 -8.66
CA TYR A 45 -21.31 -0.85 -8.53
C TYR A 45 -20.56 -1.38 -7.30
N SER A 46 -19.26 -1.60 -7.46
CA SER A 46 -18.38 -2.02 -6.37
C SER A 46 -16.97 -1.51 -6.60
N THR A 47 -16.22 -1.35 -5.51
CA THR A 47 -14.79 -1.03 -5.56
C THR A 47 -14.02 -2.21 -5.00
N ILE A 48 -12.98 -2.63 -5.71
CA ILE A 48 -12.00 -3.60 -5.22
C ILE A 48 -10.66 -2.91 -5.04
N THR A 49 -9.86 -3.42 -4.11
CA THR A 49 -8.53 -2.90 -3.80
C THR A 49 -7.49 -4.01 -3.83
N TRP A 50 -6.25 -3.64 -4.16
CA TRP A 50 -5.09 -4.51 -4.15
C TRP A 50 -3.91 -3.77 -3.55
N ASP A 51 -3.44 -4.20 -2.39
CA ASP A 51 -2.37 -3.59 -1.58
C ASP A 51 -1.06 -4.39 -1.59
N ASN A 52 -1.06 -5.58 -2.19
CA ASN A 52 0.15 -6.39 -2.35
C ASN A 52 0.97 -5.91 -3.56
N LEU A 53 1.53 -4.71 -3.45
CA LEU A 53 2.34 -4.07 -4.48
C LEU A 53 3.81 -4.04 -4.07
N PRO A 54 4.75 -4.34 -4.98
CA PRO A 54 6.17 -4.19 -4.71
C PRO A 54 6.55 -2.70 -4.66
N ASP A 55 7.54 -2.33 -3.85
CA ASP A 55 8.01 -0.95 -3.70
C ASP A 55 8.49 -0.32 -5.01
N GLY A 56 9.03 -1.14 -5.91
CA GLY A 56 9.52 -0.72 -7.23
C GLY A 56 8.46 -0.61 -8.32
N ILE A 57 7.15 -0.67 -8.01
CA ILE A 57 6.10 -0.64 -9.03
C ILE A 57 6.12 0.67 -9.84
N HIS A 58 6.00 0.56 -11.15
CA HIS A 58 5.80 1.70 -12.05
C HIS A 58 4.32 2.06 -12.09
N ARG A 59 3.96 3.21 -11.53
CA ARG A 59 2.59 3.64 -11.22
C ARG A 59 1.64 3.76 -12.40
N ASP A 60 2.17 4.00 -13.58
CA ASP A 60 1.46 4.18 -14.86
C ASP A 60 1.33 2.88 -15.66
N THR A 61 1.87 1.78 -15.15
CA THR A 61 1.87 0.50 -15.87
C THR A 61 0.83 -0.52 -15.44
N PRO A 62 0.20 -0.43 -14.24
CA PRO A 62 -0.80 -1.42 -13.86
C PRO A 62 -1.95 -1.45 -14.85
N PHE A 63 -2.29 -2.65 -15.26
CA PHE A 63 -3.41 -2.95 -16.15
C PHE A 63 -4.15 -4.19 -15.64
N LEU A 64 -5.43 -4.04 -15.37
CA LEU A 64 -6.30 -5.13 -14.94
C LEU A 64 -7.17 -5.57 -16.11
N ASN A 65 -7.14 -6.86 -16.41
CA ASN A 65 -8.03 -7.48 -17.37
C ASN A 65 -8.97 -8.45 -16.64
N LEU A 66 -10.25 -8.13 -16.57
CA LEU A 66 -11.28 -9.00 -16.00
C LEU A 66 -12.25 -9.46 -17.10
N LYS A 67 -12.66 -10.73 -17.02
CA LYS A 67 -13.67 -11.26 -17.91
C LYS A 67 -15.06 -10.92 -17.40
N SER A 68 -15.91 -10.41 -18.29
CA SER A 68 -17.36 -10.23 -18.04
C SER A 68 -17.72 -9.21 -16.93
N VAL A 69 -16.88 -8.24 -16.65
CA VAL A 69 -17.15 -7.12 -15.73
C VAL A 69 -16.61 -5.85 -16.36
N ASP A 70 -17.36 -4.75 -16.24
CA ASP A 70 -16.93 -3.47 -16.76
C ASP A 70 -16.06 -2.77 -15.73
N ILE A 71 -14.83 -2.43 -16.11
CA ILE A 71 -13.91 -1.61 -15.32
C ILE A 71 -14.20 -0.14 -15.66
N ILE A 72 -14.75 0.61 -14.71
CA ILE A 72 -15.15 2.00 -14.87
C ILE A 72 -13.96 2.93 -14.67
N SER A 73 -13.18 2.69 -13.63
CA SER A 73 -12.01 3.48 -13.30
C SER A 73 -10.92 2.61 -12.65
N GLN A 74 -9.67 3.08 -12.79
CA GLN A 74 -8.51 2.54 -12.09
C GLN A 74 -7.75 3.69 -11.45
N ARG A 75 -7.31 3.51 -10.20
CA ARG A 75 -6.53 4.50 -9.46
C ARG A 75 -5.36 3.85 -8.74
N PHE A 76 -4.21 4.50 -8.80
CA PHE A 76 -3.07 4.20 -7.94
C PHE A 76 -3.13 5.17 -6.75
N ASN A 77 -3.29 4.63 -5.55
CA ASN A 77 -3.42 5.40 -4.32
C ASN A 77 -2.10 5.38 -3.57
N GLU A 78 -1.43 6.53 -3.52
CA GLU A 78 -0.16 6.72 -2.83
C GLU A 78 -0.32 7.22 -1.40
N SER A 79 -1.56 7.36 -0.92
CA SER A 79 -1.84 7.92 0.40
C SER A 79 -1.22 7.08 1.51
N VAL A 80 0.11 7.13 1.56
CA VAL A 80 0.88 6.64 2.69
C VAL A 80 0.70 7.65 3.81
N PHE A 81 0.48 7.19 5.04
CA PHE A 81 0.39 8.04 6.20
C PHE A 81 1.58 9.01 6.26
N SER A 82 1.29 10.29 6.21
CA SER A 82 2.25 11.37 6.43
C SER A 82 1.94 12.04 7.76
N THR A 83 2.86 11.94 8.70
CA THR A 83 2.74 12.62 10.00
C THR A 83 2.47 14.12 9.83
N LYS A 84 3.10 14.76 8.84
CA LYS A 84 2.87 16.18 8.53
C LYS A 84 1.44 16.45 8.08
N ASP A 85 0.92 15.65 7.15
CA ASP A 85 -0.41 15.85 6.60
C ASP A 85 -1.47 15.49 7.64
N TYR A 86 -1.25 14.44 8.42
CA TYR A 86 -2.10 14.08 9.55
C TYR A 86 -2.22 15.24 10.55
N PHE A 87 -1.11 15.81 11.02
CA PHE A 87 -1.19 16.93 11.95
C PHE A 87 -1.71 18.21 11.31
N ASN A 88 -1.50 18.42 10.02
CA ASN A 88 -2.13 19.55 9.31
C ASN A 88 -3.66 19.41 9.26
N SER A 89 -4.19 18.20 9.13
CA SER A 89 -5.64 17.94 9.15
C SER A 89 -6.26 18.19 10.52
N LEU A 90 -5.46 18.16 11.60
CA LEU A 90 -5.91 18.44 12.97
C LEU A 90 -5.93 19.96 13.33
N ARG A 91 -5.69 20.86 12.38
CA ARG A 91 -5.83 22.30 12.64
C ARG A 91 -7.28 22.62 13.02
N GLY A 92 -7.45 23.32 14.14
CA GLY A 92 -8.77 23.57 14.74
C GLY A 92 -9.22 22.49 15.74
N GLU A 93 -8.53 21.35 15.81
CA GLU A 93 -8.86 20.25 16.70
C GLU A 93 -8.04 20.26 18.01
N ASN A 94 -8.54 19.58 19.03
CA ASN A 94 -7.85 19.46 20.31
C ASN A 94 -6.69 18.46 20.22
N ILE A 95 -5.52 18.95 20.55
CA ILE A 95 -4.29 18.16 20.65
C ILE A 95 -3.65 18.28 22.03
N GLN A 96 -2.68 17.42 22.29
CA GLN A 96 -1.79 17.51 23.46
C GLN A 96 -0.33 17.58 23.01
N VAL A 97 0.44 18.40 23.71
CA VAL A 97 1.86 18.63 23.46
C VAL A 97 2.59 18.37 24.76
N LYS A 98 3.64 17.54 24.72
CA LYS A 98 4.50 17.23 25.88
C LYS A 98 5.90 17.73 25.60
N PRO A 99 6.32 18.85 26.24
CA PRO A 99 7.73 19.25 26.27
C PRO A 99 8.59 18.23 27.03
N LYS A 100 9.87 18.10 26.68
CA LYS A 100 10.83 17.24 27.40
C LYS A 100 10.90 17.59 28.87
N ASP A 101 10.98 18.87 29.16
CA ASP A 101 11.09 19.39 30.53
C ASP A 101 9.84 20.18 30.95
N GLY A 102 8.66 19.52 30.89
CA GLY A 102 7.42 20.22 31.21
C GLY A 102 6.21 19.33 31.38
N LYS A 103 5.09 19.95 31.73
CA LYS A 103 3.79 19.27 31.81
C LYS A 103 3.13 19.21 30.44
N VAL A 104 2.26 18.24 30.26
CA VAL A 104 1.44 18.14 29.04
C VAL A 104 0.54 19.37 28.93
N ALA A 105 0.65 20.09 27.83
CA ALA A 105 -0.27 21.15 27.45
C ALA A 105 -1.33 20.62 26.48
N LYS A 106 -2.60 21.01 26.68
CA LYS A 106 -3.72 20.65 25.82
C LYS A 106 -4.33 21.90 25.24
N GLY A 107 -4.67 21.89 23.96
CA GLY A 107 -5.28 23.03 23.31
C GLY A 107 -5.63 22.77 21.86
N ILE A 108 -6.25 23.75 21.22
CA ILE A 108 -6.61 23.69 19.81
C ILE A 108 -5.35 23.97 18.98
N LEU A 109 -5.06 23.10 18.02
CA LEU A 109 -3.93 23.29 17.11
C LEU A 109 -4.19 24.48 16.17
N LEU A 110 -3.37 25.50 16.24
CA LEU A 110 -3.42 26.68 15.37
C LEU A 110 -2.45 26.55 14.20
N GLU A 111 -1.22 26.12 14.49
CA GLU A 111 -0.15 26.01 13.50
C GLU A 111 0.79 24.85 13.84
N LEU A 112 1.23 24.16 12.78
CA LEU A 112 2.34 23.21 12.83
C LEU A 112 3.24 23.42 11.60
N ASN A 113 4.53 23.63 11.86
CA ASN A 113 5.56 23.69 10.82
C ASN A 113 6.80 22.89 11.26
N SER A 114 7.91 23.00 10.52
CA SER A 114 9.14 22.26 10.82
C SER A 114 9.80 22.66 12.13
N LYS A 115 9.56 23.87 12.64
CA LYS A 115 10.24 24.44 13.80
C LYS A 115 9.35 24.55 15.03
N VAL A 116 8.09 24.93 14.85
CA VAL A 116 7.18 25.23 15.94
C VAL A 116 5.83 24.53 15.80
N ILE A 117 5.19 24.34 16.96
CA ILE A 117 3.79 24.02 17.09
C ILE A 117 3.14 25.08 17.98
N THR A 118 2.01 25.62 17.53
CA THR A 118 1.26 26.65 18.26
C THR A 118 -0.14 26.14 18.57
N ILE A 119 -0.52 26.26 19.83
CA ILE A 119 -1.84 25.85 20.31
C ILE A 119 -2.55 27.01 21.02
N MET A 120 -3.88 27.02 20.96
CA MET A 120 -4.73 27.84 21.81
C MET A 120 -5.02 27.03 23.09
N HIS A 121 -4.34 27.41 24.17
CA HIS A 121 -4.51 26.85 25.50
C HIS A 121 -5.48 27.72 26.32
N HIS A 122 -6.04 27.21 27.40
CA HIS A 122 -6.97 27.98 28.27
C HIS A 122 -6.36 29.26 28.86
N SER A 123 -5.01 29.32 28.97
CA SER A 123 -4.29 30.50 29.45
C SER A 123 -3.79 31.42 28.34
N GLY A 124 -4.12 31.15 27.07
CA GLY A 124 -3.68 31.95 25.92
C GLY A 124 -3.00 31.11 24.83
N ILE A 125 -2.39 31.79 23.88
CA ILE A 125 -1.66 31.15 22.77
C ILE A 125 -0.26 30.73 23.27
N MET A 126 0.09 29.47 23.05
CA MET A 126 1.40 28.89 23.41
C MET A 126 2.07 28.31 22.17
N SER A 127 3.33 28.65 21.99
CA SER A 127 4.19 28.08 20.93
C SER A 127 5.33 27.29 21.54
N PHE A 128 5.59 26.12 20.97
CA PHE A 128 6.64 25.22 21.42
C PHE A 128 7.61 24.93 20.29
N ASN A 129 8.91 24.85 20.59
CA ASN A 129 9.90 24.36 19.67
C ASN A 129 9.72 22.85 19.48
N ARG A 130 9.56 22.38 18.24
CA ARG A 130 9.33 20.96 17.95
C ARG A 130 10.47 20.04 18.37
N LEU A 131 11.71 20.52 18.35
CA LEU A 131 12.88 19.72 18.76
C LEU A 131 12.95 19.49 20.28
N GLU A 132 12.21 20.30 21.05
CA GLU A 132 12.15 20.20 22.52
C GLU A 132 10.91 19.45 22.99
N LEU A 133 10.18 18.81 22.08
CA LEU A 133 9.02 18.01 22.43
C LEU A 133 9.40 16.55 22.62
N GLU A 134 8.77 15.90 23.60
CA GLU A 134 8.80 14.47 23.79
C GLU A 134 7.80 13.80 22.85
N TYR A 135 6.57 14.34 22.78
CA TYR A 135 5.56 13.88 21.81
C TYR A 135 4.49 14.96 21.51
N ILE A 136 3.80 14.75 20.41
CA ILE A 136 2.56 15.42 20.03
C ILE A 136 1.51 14.33 19.87
N GLY A 137 0.32 14.49 20.45
CA GLY A 137 -0.77 13.52 20.37
C GLY A 137 -2.11 14.17 20.06
N SER A 138 -3.00 13.43 19.43
CA SER A 138 -4.40 13.79 19.33
C SER A 138 -5.26 12.75 20.06
N LYS A 139 -6.41 13.18 20.56
CA LYS A 139 -7.42 12.29 21.18
C LYS A 139 -8.56 11.98 20.21
N ASN A 140 -8.29 11.80 18.96
CA ASN A 140 -9.36 11.41 18.05
C ASN A 140 -9.85 10.01 18.40
N LYS A 141 -11.15 9.86 18.68
CA LYS A 141 -11.75 8.61 19.17
C LYS A 141 -12.06 7.60 18.05
N GLU A 142 -12.08 8.05 16.83
CA GLU A 142 -12.36 7.24 15.64
C GLU A 142 -11.14 7.29 14.71
N ILE A 143 -10.12 6.50 15.06
CA ILE A 143 -8.97 6.33 14.18
C ILE A 143 -9.27 5.14 13.29
N GLU A 144 -9.72 5.41 12.07
CA GLU A 144 -9.48 4.48 10.98
C GLU A 144 -7.97 4.40 10.79
N LEU A 145 -7.44 3.18 10.81
CA LEU A 145 -6.01 2.98 10.51
C LEU A 145 -5.74 3.54 9.12
N PRO A 146 -4.85 4.53 8.98
CA PRO A 146 -4.55 5.08 7.67
C PRO A 146 -3.90 3.99 6.81
N ASN A 147 -4.11 4.05 5.51
CA ASN A 147 -3.38 3.20 4.59
C ASN A 147 -1.90 3.53 4.67
N ILE A 148 -1.13 2.60 5.18
CA ILE A 148 0.33 2.73 5.35
C ILE A 148 1.12 2.27 4.12
N LYS A 149 0.45 1.61 3.18
CA LYS A 149 1.04 1.12 1.92
C LYS A 149 0.26 1.65 0.72
N PRO A 150 0.93 1.89 -0.40
CA PRO A 150 0.25 2.17 -1.67
C PRO A 150 -0.68 1.01 -2.05
N TYR A 151 -1.75 1.32 -2.75
CA TYR A 151 -2.68 0.32 -3.25
C TYR A 151 -3.31 0.74 -4.59
N LEU A 152 -3.69 -0.25 -5.36
CA LEU A 152 -4.53 -0.07 -6.55
C LEU A 152 -6.00 -0.20 -6.16
N SER A 153 -6.86 0.57 -6.79
CA SER A 153 -8.31 0.42 -6.67
C SER A 153 -8.98 0.50 -8.04
N TRP A 154 -10.04 -0.29 -8.19
CA TRP A 154 -10.87 -0.32 -9.40
C TRP A 154 -12.33 -0.19 -9.02
N ASP A 155 -13.01 0.75 -9.69
CA ASP A 155 -14.46 0.81 -9.64
C ASP A 155 -15.01 -0.07 -10.75
N LEU A 156 -15.90 -0.99 -10.41
CA LEU A 156 -16.44 -2.02 -11.28
C LEU A 156 -17.96 -1.91 -11.36
N ALA A 157 -18.52 -2.32 -12.50
CA ALA A 157 -19.95 -2.56 -12.64
C ALA A 157 -20.21 -3.99 -13.09
N SER A 158 -21.15 -4.66 -12.43
CA SER A 158 -21.59 -6.00 -12.78
C SER A 158 -23.12 -6.12 -12.75
N GLN A 159 -23.71 -6.75 -13.75
CA GLN A 159 -25.16 -6.95 -13.81
C GLN A 159 -25.66 -7.96 -12.76
N SER A 160 -24.82 -8.88 -12.31
CA SER A 160 -25.17 -9.91 -11.33
C SER A 160 -23.96 -10.24 -10.45
N LYS A 161 -24.22 -10.77 -9.25
CA LYS A 161 -23.15 -11.32 -8.42
C LYS A 161 -22.49 -12.51 -9.14
N LYS A 162 -21.16 -12.47 -9.26
CA LYS A 162 -20.39 -13.54 -9.91
C LYS A 162 -18.95 -13.59 -9.43
N ASN A 163 -18.35 -14.76 -9.57
CA ASN A 163 -16.90 -14.91 -9.44
C ASN A 163 -16.28 -14.61 -10.80
N VAL A 164 -15.24 -13.78 -10.81
CA VAL A 164 -14.52 -13.39 -12.01
C VAL A 164 -13.06 -13.74 -11.87
N GLU A 165 -12.49 -14.18 -12.97
CA GLU A 165 -11.07 -14.42 -13.10
C GLU A 165 -10.48 -13.38 -14.05
N GLY A 166 -9.24 -13.04 -13.80
CA GLY A 166 -8.53 -12.08 -14.63
C GLY A 166 -7.03 -12.10 -14.41
N GLU A 167 -6.38 -11.09 -14.92
CA GLU A 167 -4.94 -10.91 -14.83
C GLU A 167 -4.61 -9.45 -14.50
N LEU A 168 -3.86 -9.23 -13.45
CA LEU A 168 -3.23 -7.96 -13.14
C LEU A 168 -1.81 -7.97 -13.73
N VAL A 169 -1.52 -7.00 -14.60
CA VAL A 169 -0.21 -6.85 -15.25
C VAL A 169 0.39 -5.53 -14.84
N TYR A 170 1.65 -5.51 -14.44
CA TYR A 170 2.38 -4.28 -14.12
C TYR A 170 3.88 -4.46 -14.28
N LYS A 171 4.62 -3.34 -14.38
CA LYS A 171 6.09 -3.31 -14.32
C LYS A 171 6.57 -2.96 -12.93
N SER A 172 7.69 -3.54 -12.54
CA SER A 172 8.41 -3.20 -11.31
C SER A 172 9.91 -3.13 -11.57
N SER A 173 10.59 -2.25 -10.84
CA SER A 173 12.04 -2.17 -10.78
C SER A 173 12.63 -3.13 -9.75
N ASN A 174 13.95 -3.08 -9.56
CA ASN A 174 14.70 -3.86 -8.58
C ASN A 174 14.83 -5.36 -8.93
N PHE A 175 14.76 -5.68 -10.22
CA PHE A 175 15.07 -7.00 -10.75
C PHE A 175 16.35 -6.98 -11.55
N SER A 176 17.13 -8.05 -11.46
CA SER A 176 18.29 -8.24 -12.32
C SER A 176 18.50 -9.71 -12.64
N TRP A 177 19.24 -9.97 -13.70
CA TRP A 177 19.69 -11.31 -13.97
C TRP A 177 21.09 -11.30 -14.61
N THR A 178 21.84 -12.37 -14.35
CA THR A 178 23.15 -12.60 -14.93
C THR A 178 23.23 -14.01 -15.46
N THR A 179 24.08 -14.21 -16.49
CA THR A 179 24.32 -15.55 -17.01
C THR A 179 25.62 -16.10 -16.42
N VAL A 180 25.55 -17.30 -15.88
CA VAL A 180 26.71 -18.06 -15.43
C VAL A 180 26.92 -19.23 -16.39
N TYR A 181 28.13 -19.31 -16.94
CA TYR A 181 28.53 -20.39 -17.83
C TYR A 181 29.43 -21.37 -17.09
N ARG A 182 29.14 -22.66 -17.20
CA ARG A 182 29.97 -23.75 -16.70
C ARG A 182 30.37 -24.63 -17.86
N LEU A 183 31.68 -24.77 -18.09
CA LEU A 183 32.25 -25.72 -19.06
C LEU A 183 32.74 -26.96 -18.33
N LYS A 184 32.15 -28.09 -18.62
CA LYS A 184 32.60 -29.41 -18.13
C LYS A 184 33.31 -30.12 -19.26
N MET A 185 34.63 -30.30 -19.13
CA MET A 185 35.41 -31.08 -20.10
C MET A 185 35.11 -32.57 -19.91
N ILE A 186 34.72 -33.23 -20.98
CA ILE A 186 34.46 -34.67 -21.03
C ILE A 186 35.75 -35.41 -21.41
N ASN A 187 36.53 -34.84 -22.32
CA ASN A 187 37.89 -35.24 -22.71
C ASN A 187 38.65 -34.06 -23.31
N GLU A 188 39.86 -34.27 -23.86
CA GLU A 188 40.71 -33.21 -24.39
C GLU A 188 40.10 -32.39 -25.57
N SER A 189 39.14 -32.96 -26.28
CA SER A 189 38.53 -32.35 -27.46
C SER A 189 37.04 -32.10 -27.38
N LYS A 190 36.39 -32.49 -26.25
CA LYS A 190 34.93 -32.40 -26.10
C LYS A 190 34.58 -31.91 -24.72
N GLY A 191 33.69 -30.90 -24.67
CA GLY A 191 33.14 -30.37 -23.45
C GLY A 191 31.63 -30.16 -23.58
N GLU A 192 30.97 -30.00 -22.44
CA GLU A 192 29.57 -29.66 -22.26
C GLU A 192 29.51 -28.25 -21.68
N LEU A 193 28.83 -27.35 -22.37
CA LEU A 193 28.60 -25.97 -21.90
C LEU A 193 27.19 -25.86 -21.33
N ILE A 194 27.11 -25.52 -20.04
CA ILE A 194 25.87 -25.27 -19.32
C ILE A 194 25.78 -23.75 -19.12
N ALA A 195 24.65 -23.16 -19.51
CA ALA A 195 24.33 -21.75 -19.24
C ALA A 195 23.16 -21.69 -18.26
N GLU A 196 23.33 -20.95 -17.17
CA GLU A 196 22.33 -20.74 -16.12
C GLU A 196 22.05 -19.24 -16.02
N ALA A 197 20.77 -18.88 -15.89
CA ALA A 197 20.36 -17.53 -15.55
C ALA A 197 20.15 -17.43 -14.04
N VAL A 198 20.89 -16.54 -13.38
CA VAL A 198 20.70 -16.19 -11.96
C VAL A 198 19.84 -14.94 -11.89
N ILE A 199 18.65 -15.06 -11.34
CA ILE A 199 17.71 -13.95 -11.17
C ILE A 199 17.80 -13.44 -9.74
N THR A 200 17.92 -12.12 -9.59
CA THR A 200 17.86 -11.44 -8.29
C THR A 200 16.61 -10.59 -8.24
N ASN A 201 15.85 -10.74 -7.17
CA ASN A 201 14.72 -9.90 -6.80
C ASN A 201 15.09 -9.13 -5.54
N SER A 202 15.14 -7.80 -5.63
CA SER A 202 15.40 -6.88 -4.51
C SER A 202 14.20 -5.95 -4.28
N SER A 203 13.02 -6.31 -4.77
CA SER A 203 11.76 -5.65 -4.44
C SER A 203 11.22 -6.27 -3.15
N ASP A 204 11.16 -5.49 -2.09
CA ASP A 204 10.57 -5.89 -0.80
C ASP A 204 9.03 -5.92 -0.87
#